data_a63572459738f3570c09d0f96544882f
#
_entry.id   a63572459738f3570c09d0f96544882f
#
_cell.length_a   1.000
_cell.length_b   1.000
_cell.length_c   1.000
_cell.angle_alpha   90.00
_cell.angle_beta   90.00
_cell.angle_gamma   90.00
#
_symmetry.space_group_name_H-M   'P 1'
#
loop_
_entity.id
_entity.type
_entity.pdbx_description
1 polymer ?
#
loop_
_entity_poly.entity_id
_entity_poly.type
_entity_poly.pdbx_seq_one_letter_code
_entity_poly.pdbx_strand_id
1 'polypeptide(L)'
;LLAWGIGNEIELGNANIAAAWNFVEELAQLIKSIDKRHLVSTVISYNPSALDSVAKYAPSLDYVGINVYGPMGEVQAVVDRSDYKGAFMITEWGPTGWWETASTEWKAPIEQTSEEKRQVYEERYTQYISANPRCLGSFVFLWGQKEERTPTWFSMFVEDTVDMLPLKGEKTPMVEAMQRVWTGKELDETAPVILGMMTVNGKSAIDNVRIKAGASLKAEVAAIDKENDSLTYVWEVLKEATVLGFGGSYEPRPE
;
A
#
# COMPACT_ATOMS: atom_id res chain seq x y z
N LEU A 1 23.04 0.04 6.06
CA LEU A 1 22.56 -0.34 4.73
C LEU A 1 22.12 -1.81 4.77
N LEU A 2 20.89 -2.11 4.32
CA LEU A 2 20.39 -3.47 4.22
C LEU A 2 20.77 -4.09 2.87
N ALA A 3 20.46 -3.38 1.80
CA ALA A 3 20.70 -3.79 0.42
C ALA A 3 20.77 -2.58 -0.50
N TRP A 4 21.25 -2.78 -1.72
CA TRP A 4 21.21 -1.84 -2.82
C TRP A 4 19.99 -2.15 -3.70
N GLY A 5 19.18 -1.13 -4.01
CA GLY A 5 18.05 -1.24 -4.94
C GLY A 5 18.37 -0.50 -6.25
N ILE A 6 18.28 -1.19 -7.36
CA ILE A 6 18.52 -0.62 -8.70
C ILE A 6 17.18 -0.42 -9.39
N GLY A 7 16.65 0.79 -9.33
CA GLY A 7 15.38 1.15 -9.95
C GLY A 7 14.15 0.63 -9.20
N ASN A 8 13.00 1.15 -9.59
CA ASN A 8 11.69 0.74 -9.11
C ASN A 8 10.73 0.72 -10.29
N GLU A 9 10.09 -0.43 -10.53
CA GLU A 9 9.09 -0.63 -11.60
C GLU A 9 9.53 -0.12 -12.98
N ILE A 10 10.80 -0.34 -13.31
CA ILE A 10 11.41 0.20 -14.55
C ILE A 10 10.79 -0.39 -15.82
N GLU A 11 10.06 -1.49 -15.72
CA GLU A 11 9.35 -2.11 -16.82
C GLU A 11 8.08 -1.37 -17.23
N LEU A 12 7.52 -0.55 -16.32
CA LEU A 12 6.30 0.20 -16.61
C LEU A 12 6.59 1.30 -17.64
N GLY A 13 5.87 1.23 -18.78
CA GLY A 13 5.99 2.22 -19.85
C GLY A 13 7.32 2.21 -20.62
N ASN A 14 8.20 1.24 -20.40
CA ASN A 14 9.49 1.14 -21.07
C ASN A 14 9.38 0.31 -22.36
N ALA A 15 9.57 0.97 -23.50
CA ALA A 15 9.51 0.33 -24.82
C ALA A 15 10.70 -0.60 -25.10
N ASN A 16 11.85 -0.43 -24.44
CA ASN A 16 13.06 -1.24 -24.62
C ASN A 16 13.47 -1.93 -23.32
N ILE A 17 12.62 -2.81 -22.84
CA ILE A 17 12.78 -3.45 -21.55
C ILE A 17 14.06 -4.30 -21.45
N ALA A 18 14.48 -4.97 -22.52
CA ALA A 18 15.71 -5.78 -22.50
C ALA A 18 16.96 -4.91 -22.25
N ALA A 19 17.04 -3.73 -22.86
CA ALA A 19 18.14 -2.81 -22.61
C ALA A 19 18.15 -2.28 -21.18
N ALA A 20 16.96 -2.00 -20.61
CA ALA A 20 16.82 -1.59 -19.22
C ALA A 20 17.33 -2.68 -18.26
N TRP A 21 16.93 -3.93 -18.47
CA TRP A 21 17.40 -5.05 -17.64
C TRP A 21 18.90 -5.33 -17.79
N ASN A 22 19.46 -5.22 -18.98
CA ASN A 22 20.91 -5.32 -19.18
C ASN A 22 21.65 -4.21 -18.42
N PHE A 23 21.11 -3.00 -18.39
CA PHE A 23 21.72 -1.91 -17.61
C PHE A 23 21.63 -2.17 -16.09
N VAL A 24 20.54 -2.76 -15.60
CA VAL A 24 20.44 -3.24 -14.21
C VAL A 24 21.51 -4.27 -13.90
N GLU A 25 21.77 -5.20 -14.81
CA GLU A 25 22.84 -6.20 -14.67
C GLU A 25 24.23 -5.55 -14.59
N GLU A 26 24.54 -4.60 -15.47
CA GLU A 26 25.81 -3.86 -15.45
C GLU A 26 25.99 -3.14 -14.11
N LEU A 27 24.96 -2.48 -13.61
CA LEU A 27 25.00 -1.81 -12.31
C LEU A 27 25.12 -2.80 -11.16
N ALA A 28 24.44 -3.93 -11.20
CA ALA A 28 24.55 -4.97 -10.19
C ALA A 28 25.99 -5.51 -10.09
N GLN A 29 26.61 -5.79 -11.24
CA GLN A 29 28.01 -6.23 -11.29
C GLN A 29 28.97 -5.14 -10.77
N LEU A 30 28.74 -3.88 -11.15
CA LEU A 30 29.54 -2.76 -10.67
C LEU A 30 29.44 -2.63 -9.13
N ILE A 31 28.22 -2.61 -8.59
CA ILE A 31 28.01 -2.53 -7.14
C ILE A 31 28.72 -3.69 -6.45
N LYS A 32 28.52 -4.93 -6.90
CA LYS A 32 29.18 -6.11 -6.35
C LYS A 32 30.70 -6.12 -6.50
N SER A 33 31.23 -5.40 -7.46
CA SER A 33 32.68 -5.22 -7.58
C SER A 33 33.27 -4.36 -6.45
N ILE A 34 32.49 -3.41 -5.93
CA ILE A 34 32.88 -2.44 -4.91
C ILE A 34 32.43 -2.90 -3.52
N ASP A 35 31.16 -3.24 -3.38
CA ASP A 35 30.58 -3.67 -2.10
C ASP A 35 30.29 -5.18 -2.12
N LYS A 36 31.11 -5.92 -1.33
CA LYS A 36 31.02 -7.38 -1.21
C LYS A 36 30.10 -7.84 -0.09
N ARG A 37 29.51 -6.94 0.66
CA ARG A 37 28.78 -7.27 1.90
C ARG A 37 27.27 -7.14 1.77
N HIS A 38 26.81 -6.17 0.97
CA HIS A 38 25.39 -5.90 0.86
C HIS A 38 24.78 -6.53 -0.38
N LEU A 39 23.55 -6.99 -0.24
CA LEU A 39 22.80 -7.59 -1.32
C LEU A 39 22.40 -6.53 -2.36
N VAL A 40 22.20 -6.95 -3.60
CA VAL A 40 21.78 -6.10 -4.70
C VAL A 40 20.48 -6.62 -5.28
N SER A 41 19.50 -5.74 -5.46
CA SER A 41 18.18 -6.06 -5.97
C SER A 41 17.68 -5.03 -6.98
N THR A 42 16.60 -5.35 -7.64
CA THR A 42 15.72 -4.42 -8.35
C THR A 42 14.29 -4.64 -7.88
N VAL A 43 13.41 -3.71 -8.18
CA VAL A 43 11.98 -3.80 -7.83
C VAL A 43 11.15 -3.81 -9.11
N ILE A 44 10.22 -4.75 -9.20
CA ILE A 44 9.25 -4.88 -10.29
C ILE A 44 7.82 -4.63 -9.77
N SER A 45 6.93 -4.21 -10.65
CA SER A 45 5.50 -4.27 -10.38
C SER A 45 5.02 -5.73 -10.38
N TYR A 46 3.77 -5.97 -9.96
CA TYR A 46 3.17 -7.30 -10.12
C TYR A 46 2.96 -7.61 -11.60
N ASN A 47 4.03 -8.07 -12.24
CA ASN A 47 4.06 -8.44 -13.65
C ASN A 47 4.80 -9.78 -13.83
N PRO A 48 4.08 -10.88 -14.11
CA PRO A 48 4.70 -12.20 -14.27
C PRO A 48 5.84 -12.23 -15.29
N SER A 49 5.72 -11.52 -16.41
CA SER A 49 6.76 -11.51 -17.45
C SER A 49 8.03 -10.73 -17.05
N ALA A 50 7.93 -9.86 -16.06
CA ALA A 50 9.10 -9.14 -15.54
C ALA A 50 10.05 -10.09 -14.79
N LEU A 51 9.53 -11.08 -14.06
CA LEU A 51 10.34 -12.11 -13.39
C LEU A 51 11.19 -12.92 -14.38
N ASP A 52 10.60 -13.35 -15.49
CA ASP A 52 11.32 -14.07 -16.55
C ASP A 52 12.38 -13.19 -17.20
N SER A 53 12.06 -11.90 -17.39
CA SER A 53 13.01 -10.93 -17.93
C SER A 53 14.18 -10.70 -16.99
N VAL A 54 13.94 -10.54 -15.71
CA VAL A 54 15.00 -10.42 -14.68
C VAL A 54 15.87 -11.67 -14.66
N ALA A 55 15.27 -12.87 -14.62
CA ALA A 55 16.01 -14.13 -14.66
C ALA A 55 16.95 -14.23 -15.86
N LYS A 56 16.49 -13.74 -17.01
CA LYS A 56 17.23 -13.80 -18.29
C LYS A 56 18.33 -12.73 -18.41
N TYR A 57 18.03 -11.50 -18.02
CA TYR A 57 18.87 -10.34 -18.36
C TYR A 57 19.64 -9.75 -17.18
N ALA A 58 19.23 -10.05 -15.93
CA ALA A 58 19.85 -9.51 -14.73
C ALA A 58 20.16 -10.61 -13.69
N PRO A 59 20.89 -11.68 -14.08
CA PRO A 59 21.13 -12.83 -13.20
C PRO A 59 22.06 -12.55 -12.00
N SER A 60 22.75 -11.42 -11.99
CA SER A 60 23.62 -11.03 -10.87
C SER A 60 22.87 -10.47 -9.66
N LEU A 61 21.56 -10.27 -9.74
CA LEU A 61 20.77 -9.82 -8.60
C LEU A 61 20.67 -10.92 -7.54
N ASP A 62 20.72 -10.52 -6.26
CA ASP A 62 20.62 -11.46 -5.15
C ASP A 62 19.16 -11.82 -4.83
N TYR A 63 18.26 -10.88 -4.99
CA TYR A 63 16.82 -11.06 -4.87
C TYR A 63 16.06 -10.04 -5.71
N VAL A 64 14.76 -10.24 -5.87
CA VAL A 64 13.85 -9.31 -6.57
C VAL A 64 12.82 -8.75 -5.58
N GLY A 65 12.64 -7.44 -5.57
CA GLY A 65 11.50 -6.78 -4.95
C GLY A 65 10.27 -6.89 -5.84
N ILE A 66 9.11 -7.12 -5.25
CA ILE A 66 7.82 -7.16 -5.94
C ILE A 66 6.87 -6.19 -5.26
N ASN A 67 6.36 -5.21 -6.01
CA ASN A 67 5.28 -4.33 -5.56
C ASN A 67 3.96 -4.96 -5.94
N VAL A 68 3.10 -5.24 -4.95
CA VAL A 68 1.83 -5.93 -5.19
C VAL A 68 0.77 -5.53 -4.17
N TYR A 69 -0.44 -5.32 -4.62
CA TYR A 69 -1.57 -4.92 -3.77
C TYR A 69 -2.70 -5.97 -3.82
N GLY A 70 -3.72 -5.82 -4.67
CA GLY A 70 -4.86 -6.72 -4.76
C GLY A 70 -4.48 -8.19 -4.97
N PRO A 71 -3.65 -8.53 -5.98
CA PRO A 71 -3.34 -9.91 -6.33
C PRO A 71 -2.26 -10.56 -5.45
N MET A 72 -2.06 -10.10 -4.22
CA MET A 72 -1.05 -10.62 -3.28
C MET A 72 -1.10 -12.16 -3.16
N GLY A 73 -2.29 -12.75 -3.11
CA GLY A 73 -2.46 -14.20 -3.00
C GLY A 73 -1.96 -15.00 -4.21
N GLU A 74 -1.70 -14.33 -5.34
CA GLU A 74 -1.23 -15.00 -6.56
C GLU A 74 0.30 -15.02 -6.67
N VAL A 75 1.01 -14.21 -5.88
CA VAL A 75 2.47 -14.01 -5.98
C VAL A 75 3.22 -15.33 -5.94
N GLN A 76 2.90 -16.22 -4.98
CA GLN A 76 3.57 -17.53 -4.87
C GLN A 76 3.45 -18.32 -6.17
N ALA A 77 2.25 -18.43 -6.71
CA ALA A 77 2.01 -19.19 -7.92
C ALA A 77 2.68 -18.58 -9.16
N VAL A 78 2.78 -17.25 -9.21
CA VAL A 78 3.48 -16.53 -10.28
C VAL A 78 4.99 -16.77 -10.18
N VAL A 79 5.58 -16.63 -9.01
CA VAL A 79 7.01 -16.86 -8.77
C VAL A 79 7.39 -18.32 -9.07
N ASP A 80 6.56 -19.29 -8.69
CA ASP A 80 6.84 -20.72 -8.94
C ASP A 80 6.81 -21.09 -10.42
N ARG A 81 5.91 -20.47 -11.19
CA ARG A 81 5.80 -20.70 -12.64
C ARG A 81 6.87 -19.96 -13.46
N SER A 82 7.43 -18.88 -12.94
CA SER A 82 8.43 -18.08 -13.63
C SER A 82 9.78 -18.80 -13.78
N ASP A 83 10.62 -18.31 -14.67
CA ASP A 83 12.00 -18.75 -14.80
C ASP A 83 12.89 -18.27 -13.63
N TYR A 84 12.42 -17.29 -12.86
CA TYR A 84 13.12 -16.78 -11.69
C TYR A 84 13.05 -17.77 -10.51
N LYS A 85 14.22 -18.25 -10.05
CA LYS A 85 14.33 -19.25 -8.97
C LYS A 85 14.92 -18.69 -7.67
N GLY A 86 15.26 -17.40 -7.64
CA GLY A 86 15.83 -16.72 -6.46
C GLY A 86 14.79 -16.41 -5.38
N ALA A 87 15.26 -15.84 -4.28
CA ALA A 87 14.41 -15.28 -3.25
C ALA A 87 13.78 -13.95 -3.70
N PHE A 88 12.69 -13.56 -3.08
CA PHE A 88 12.05 -12.27 -3.34
C PHE A 88 11.68 -11.55 -2.04
N MET A 89 11.36 -10.29 -2.16
CA MET A 89 10.84 -9.45 -1.07
C MET A 89 9.61 -8.71 -1.57
N ILE A 90 8.58 -8.57 -0.76
CA ILE A 90 7.45 -7.71 -1.10
C ILE A 90 7.82 -6.29 -0.71
N THR A 91 8.15 -5.47 -1.71
CA THR A 91 8.74 -4.15 -1.49
C THR A 91 7.75 -3.01 -1.39
N GLU A 92 6.55 -3.20 -1.94
CA GLU A 92 5.40 -2.35 -1.69
C GLU A 92 4.14 -3.20 -1.57
N TRP A 93 3.39 -2.99 -0.50
CA TRP A 93 2.09 -3.60 -0.31
C TRP A 93 1.29 -2.82 0.74
N GLY A 94 0.00 -2.92 0.67
CA GLY A 94 -0.89 -2.20 1.57
C GLY A 94 -2.33 -2.64 1.41
N PRO A 95 -3.30 -1.72 1.49
CA PRO A 95 -4.70 -1.99 1.19
C PRO A 95 -4.88 -2.29 -0.31
N THR A 96 -6.09 -2.55 -0.75
CA THR A 96 -6.38 -2.67 -2.19
C THR A 96 -6.12 -1.34 -2.88
N GLY A 97 -5.41 -1.37 -4.00
CA GLY A 97 -5.06 -0.18 -4.77
C GLY A 97 -6.32 0.52 -5.32
N TRP A 98 -6.29 1.85 -5.41
CA TRP A 98 -7.43 2.62 -5.94
C TRP A 98 -7.80 2.21 -7.38
N TRP A 99 -6.87 1.66 -8.12
CA TRP A 99 -7.07 1.11 -9.49
C TRP A 99 -7.72 -0.28 -9.50
N GLU A 100 -7.87 -0.92 -8.36
CA GLU A 100 -8.43 -2.28 -8.18
C GLU A 100 -9.79 -2.28 -7.50
N THR A 101 -10.21 -1.14 -6.92
CA THR A 101 -11.47 -1.03 -6.19
C THR A 101 -12.65 -0.69 -7.12
N ALA A 102 -13.87 -0.88 -6.61
CA ALA A 102 -15.07 -0.35 -7.25
C ALA A 102 -14.99 1.18 -7.34
N SER A 103 -15.64 1.75 -8.33
CA SER A 103 -15.73 3.19 -8.53
C SER A 103 -17.18 3.65 -8.64
N THR A 104 -17.41 4.90 -8.27
CA THR A 104 -18.67 5.59 -8.51
C THR A 104 -18.92 5.78 -10.02
N GLU A 105 -20.15 6.20 -10.40
CA GLU A 105 -20.49 6.55 -11.78
C GLU A 105 -19.57 7.65 -12.36
N TRP A 106 -19.09 8.55 -11.52
CA TRP A 106 -18.16 9.63 -11.91
C TRP A 106 -16.68 9.26 -11.77
N LYS A 107 -16.37 7.96 -11.64
CA LYS A 107 -15.02 7.39 -11.62
C LYS A 107 -14.17 7.72 -10.39
N ALA A 108 -14.78 8.16 -9.31
CA ALA A 108 -14.08 8.22 -8.03
C ALA A 108 -13.95 6.80 -7.44
N PRO A 109 -12.75 6.33 -7.12
CA PRO A 109 -12.58 5.03 -6.51
C PRO A 109 -13.14 5.02 -5.08
N ILE A 110 -13.68 3.89 -4.66
CA ILE A 110 -14.28 3.72 -3.33
C ILE A 110 -13.25 3.14 -2.39
N GLU A 111 -12.86 3.94 -1.41
CA GLU A 111 -11.86 3.57 -0.42
C GLU A 111 -12.43 2.62 0.64
N GLN A 112 -11.64 1.64 1.03
CA GLN A 112 -11.93 0.76 2.18
C GLN A 112 -11.90 1.55 3.49
N THR A 113 -12.74 1.18 4.44
CA THR A 113 -12.67 1.71 5.80
C THR A 113 -11.35 1.30 6.47
N SER A 114 -10.96 2.01 7.53
CA SER A 114 -9.73 1.67 8.27
C SER A 114 -9.77 0.26 8.87
N GLU A 115 -10.96 -0.23 9.27
CA GLU A 115 -11.11 -1.60 9.78
C GLU A 115 -10.97 -2.64 8.66
N GLU A 116 -11.55 -2.41 7.48
CA GLU A 116 -11.35 -3.29 6.32
C GLU A 116 -9.87 -3.35 5.91
N LYS A 117 -9.19 -2.20 5.91
CA LYS A 117 -7.74 -2.13 5.64
C LYS A 117 -6.95 -2.91 6.70
N ARG A 118 -7.26 -2.75 7.99
CA ARG A 118 -6.60 -3.50 9.07
C ARG A 118 -6.66 -4.99 8.82
N GLN A 119 -7.83 -5.52 8.47
CA GLN A 119 -8.01 -6.93 8.15
C GLN A 119 -7.17 -7.36 6.94
N VAL A 120 -7.12 -6.55 5.90
CA VAL A 120 -6.29 -6.80 4.71
C VAL A 120 -4.80 -6.87 5.07
N TYR A 121 -4.30 -5.98 5.95
CA TYR A 121 -2.90 -6.00 6.37
C TYR A 121 -2.56 -7.28 7.16
N GLU A 122 -3.40 -7.68 8.11
CA GLU A 122 -3.21 -8.91 8.89
C GLU A 122 -3.24 -10.15 8.01
N GLU A 123 -4.23 -10.25 7.13
CA GLU A 123 -4.39 -11.38 6.22
C GLU A 123 -3.20 -11.49 5.26
N ARG A 124 -2.86 -10.41 4.56
CA ARG A 124 -1.77 -10.42 3.57
C ARG A 124 -0.44 -10.78 4.19
N TYR A 125 -0.13 -10.21 5.35
CA TYR A 125 1.12 -10.52 6.03
C TYR A 125 1.18 -11.98 6.48
N THR A 126 0.15 -12.47 7.15
CA THR A 126 0.15 -13.80 7.75
C THR A 126 0.06 -14.92 6.71
N GLN A 127 -0.78 -14.75 5.69
CA GLN A 127 -1.04 -15.81 4.72
C GLN A 127 -0.03 -15.85 3.58
N TYR A 128 0.46 -14.70 3.12
CA TYR A 128 1.22 -14.63 1.86
C TYR A 128 2.66 -14.15 2.02
N ILE A 129 2.98 -13.38 3.07
CA ILE A 129 4.33 -12.88 3.30
C ILE A 129 5.08 -13.79 4.27
N SER A 130 4.64 -13.86 5.53
CA SER A 130 5.35 -14.61 6.57
C SER A 130 5.32 -16.12 6.37
N ALA A 131 4.27 -16.64 5.75
CA ALA A 131 4.14 -18.07 5.46
C ALA A 131 4.96 -18.53 4.25
N ASN A 132 5.53 -17.61 3.46
CA ASN A 132 6.23 -17.94 2.22
C ASN A 132 7.74 -18.15 2.45
N PRO A 133 8.28 -19.35 2.24
CA PRO A 133 9.68 -19.66 2.54
C PRO A 133 10.68 -18.98 1.58
N ARG A 134 10.25 -18.48 0.43
CA ARG A 134 11.07 -17.73 -0.53
C ARG A 134 11.00 -16.23 -0.31
N CYS A 135 10.05 -15.74 0.48
CA CYS A 135 9.89 -14.32 0.80
C CYS A 135 10.82 -13.93 1.95
N LEU A 136 11.76 -13.04 1.67
CA LEU A 136 12.74 -12.56 2.65
C LEU A 136 12.14 -11.59 3.67
N GLY A 137 10.98 -11.02 3.36
CA GLY A 137 10.31 -10.01 4.18
C GLY A 137 9.54 -9.00 3.34
N SER A 138 9.11 -7.91 3.97
CA SER A 138 8.32 -6.91 3.26
C SER A 138 8.47 -5.50 3.82
N PHE A 139 8.11 -4.52 2.98
CA PHE A 139 7.94 -3.12 3.36
C PHE A 139 6.52 -2.69 3.04
N VAL A 140 5.80 -2.21 4.05
CA VAL A 140 4.45 -1.68 3.85
C VAL A 140 4.49 -0.35 3.09
N PHE A 141 3.55 -0.14 2.22
CA PHE A 141 3.30 1.14 1.59
C PHE A 141 1.98 1.72 2.12
N LEU A 142 1.99 2.78 2.96
CA LEU A 142 3.16 3.58 3.26
C LEU A 142 3.31 3.71 4.79
N TRP A 143 4.50 3.47 5.32
CA TRP A 143 4.81 3.76 6.72
C TRP A 143 5.01 5.27 6.91
N GLY A 144 3.90 5.99 6.86
CA GLY A 144 3.85 7.44 6.87
C GLY A 144 2.47 7.96 6.50
N GLN A 145 2.43 9.19 6.01
CA GLN A 145 1.25 9.88 5.50
C GLN A 145 1.53 10.38 4.07
N LYS A 146 0.57 10.21 3.19
CA LYS A 146 0.64 10.67 1.80
C LYS A 146 -0.76 10.95 1.28
N GLU A 147 -0.91 12.07 0.58
CA GLU A 147 -2.09 12.30 -0.25
C GLU A 147 -1.97 11.48 -1.53
N GLU A 148 -2.88 10.53 -1.72
CA GLU A 148 -3.04 9.79 -2.96
C GLU A 148 -4.50 9.37 -3.11
N ARG A 149 -5.25 10.07 -3.93
CA ARG A 149 -6.73 10.04 -4.05
C ARG A 149 -7.44 10.57 -2.82
N THR A 150 -7.02 10.12 -1.65
CA THR A 150 -7.46 10.58 -0.34
C THR A 150 -6.26 10.68 0.59
N PRO A 151 -6.34 11.42 1.69
CA PRO A 151 -5.25 11.49 2.67
C PRO A 151 -5.04 10.17 3.43
N THR A 152 -5.95 9.20 3.27
CA THR A 152 -5.96 7.97 4.05
C THR A 152 -5.76 6.70 3.22
N TRP A 153 -5.71 6.78 1.87
CA TRP A 153 -5.69 5.59 1.03
C TRP A 153 -4.59 4.60 1.43
N PHE A 154 -3.34 5.05 1.42
CA PHE A 154 -2.17 4.23 1.78
C PHE A 154 -1.53 4.63 3.11
N SER A 155 -2.02 5.71 3.72
CA SER A 155 -1.42 6.27 4.92
C SER A 155 -1.64 5.39 6.14
N MET A 156 -0.57 5.02 6.82
CA MET A 156 -0.66 4.32 8.11
C MET A 156 -0.78 5.28 9.29
N PHE A 157 -0.52 6.57 9.04
CA PHE A 157 -0.70 7.65 10.03
C PHE A 157 -1.59 8.72 9.43
N VAL A 158 -2.56 9.19 10.21
CA VAL A 158 -3.44 10.30 9.80
C VAL A 158 -2.74 11.62 10.10
N GLU A 159 -2.82 12.57 9.18
CA GLU A 159 -2.34 13.93 9.42
C GLU A 159 -3.17 14.57 10.52
N ASP A 160 -2.51 15.05 11.56
CA ASP A 160 -3.19 15.81 12.60
C ASP A 160 -3.48 17.22 12.07
N THR A 161 -4.75 17.53 11.93
CA THR A 161 -5.23 18.87 11.55
C THR A 161 -5.35 19.80 12.75
N VAL A 162 -5.14 19.30 13.97
CA VAL A 162 -5.16 20.10 15.18
C VAL A 162 -3.75 20.64 15.45
N ASP A 163 -3.53 21.90 15.14
CA ASP A 163 -2.24 22.63 15.26
C ASP A 163 -1.55 22.60 16.63
N MET A 164 -2.07 21.88 17.59
CA MET A 164 -1.66 21.95 18.99
C MET A 164 -0.86 20.73 19.49
N LEU A 165 -0.71 19.68 18.71
CA LEU A 165 0.06 18.52 19.12
C LEU A 165 1.46 18.53 18.47
N PRO A 166 2.52 18.29 19.27
CA PRO A 166 3.88 18.27 18.76
C PRO A 166 4.20 17.04 17.86
N LEU A 167 3.31 16.05 17.85
CA LEU A 167 3.40 14.85 17.03
C LEU A 167 2.34 14.96 15.93
N LYS A 168 2.78 15.16 14.70
CA LYS A 168 1.90 15.12 13.54
C LYS A 168 1.71 13.66 13.13
N GLY A 169 0.48 13.20 13.20
CA GLY A 169 0.07 11.89 12.71
C GLY A 169 -0.34 10.92 13.80
N GLU A 170 -1.65 10.72 13.92
CA GLU A 170 -2.21 9.63 14.72
C GLU A 170 -2.05 8.30 13.99
N LYS A 171 -1.74 7.24 14.73
CA LYS A 171 -1.68 5.89 14.16
C LYS A 171 -3.08 5.41 13.78
N THR A 172 -3.16 4.75 12.65
CA THR A 172 -4.38 4.07 12.21
C THR A 172 -4.42 2.61 12.69
N PRO A 173 -5.56 1.92 12.61
CA PRO A 173 -5.65 0.49 12.89
C PRO A 173 -4.66 -0.39 12.09
N MET A 174 -4.15 0.09 10.96
CA MET A 174 -3.15 -0.64 10.17
C MET A 174 -1.78 -0.70 10.86
N VAL A 175 -1.38 0.35 11.60
CA VAL A 175 -0.16 0.33 12.43
C VAL A 175 -0.27 -0.76 13.49
N GLU A 176 -1.42 -0.87 14.11
CA GLU A 176 -1.69 -1.88 15.14
C GLU A 176 -1.69 -3.29 14.55
N ALA A 177 -2.28 -3.47 13.37
CA ALA A 177 -2.22 -4.72 12.64
C ALA A 177 -0.76 -5.17 12.45
N MET A 178 0.10 -4.27 11.96
CA MET A 178 1.51 -4.58 11.76
C MET A 178 2.24 -4.84 13.08
N GLN A 179 1.97 -4.06 14.12
CA GLN A 179 2.55 -4.30 15.43
C GLN A 179 2.19 -5.70 15.95
N ARG A 180 0.92 -6.10 15.82
CA ARG A 180 0.44 -7.42 16.24
C ARG A 180 1.12 -8.55 15.45
N VAL A 181 1.13 -8.46 14.13
CA VAL A 181 1.69 -9.54 13.29
C VAL A 181 3.22 -9.63 13.38
N TRP A 182 3.92 -8.52 13.63
CA TRP A 182 5.38 -8.54 13.80
C TRP A 182 5.83 -9.01 15.19
N THR A 183 5.04 -8.68 16.23
CA THR A 183 5.44 -9.00 17.62
C THR A 183 4.78 -10.26 18.15
N GLY A 184 3.66 -10.69 17.56
CA GLY A 184 2.81 -11.77 18.07
C GLY A 184 2.11 -11.44 19.37
N LYS A 185 2.02 -10.15 19.74
CA LYS A 185 1.42 -9.69 21.00
C LYS A 185 0.12 -8.94 20.72
N GLU A 186 -0.87 -9.20 21.57
CA GLU A 186 -2.04 -8.33 21.64
C GLU A 186 -1.66 -6.96 22.20
N LEU A 187 -2.46 -5.97 21.87
CA LEU A 187 -2.27 -4.58 22.30
C LEU A 187 -3.21 -4.30 23.46
N ASP A 188 -2.72 -3.57 24.45
CA ASP A 188 -3.52 -3.16 25.61
C ASP A 188 -4.49 -2.03 25.24
N GLU A 189 -4.10 -1.19 24.28
CA GLU A 189 -4.86 -0.05 23.78
C GLU A 189 -4.97 -0.13 22.26
N THR A 190 -6.18 0.01 21.73
CA THR A 190 -6.45 -0.10 20.29
C THR A 190 -7.19 1.11 19.75
N ALA A 191 -7.03 1.38 18.46
CA ALA A 191 -7.80 2.42 17.78
C ALA A 191 -9.28 2.02 17.70
N PRO A 192 -10.20 3.00 17.65
CA PRO A 192 -11.62 2.75 17.46
C PRO A 192 -11.91 1.93 16.20
N VAL A 193 -12.85 1.02 16.30
CA VAL A 193 -13.29 0.15 15.21
C VAL A 193 -14.48 0.77 14.51
N ILE A 194 -14.36 1.08 13.23
CA ILE A 194 -15.47 1.53 12.38
C ILE A 194 -16.33 0.31 12.00
N LEU A 195 -17.62 0.37 12.31
CA LEU A 195 -18.59 -0.68 12.03
C LEU A 195 -19.30 -0.42 10.68
N GLY A 196 -18.74 -0.94 9.60
CA GLY A 196 -19.27 -0.78 8.27
C GLY A 196 -18.94 0.57 7.63
N MET A 197 -19.50 0.83 6.47
CA MET A 197 -19.24 2.06 5.71
C MET A 197 -20.01 3.25 6.29
N MET A 198 -19.43 4.43 6.15
CA MET A 198 -20.14 5.69 6.33
C MET A 198 -21.30 5.79 5.34
N THR A 199 -22.42 6.33 5.79
CA THR A 199 -23.58 6.60 4.92
C THR A 199 -23.94 8.07 4.88
N VAL A 200 -24.49 8.50 3.74
CA VAL A 200 -25.08 9.83 3.57
C VAL A 200 -26.54 9.65 3.18
N ASN A 201 -27.46 10.16 4.00
CA ASN A 201 -28.89 9.95 3.86
C ASN A 201 -29.27 8.46 3.73
N GLY A 202 -28.60 7.60 4.51
CA GLY A 202 -28.80 6.16 4.54
C GLY A 202 -28.26 5.38 3.35
N LYS A 203 -27.43 6.00 2.50
CA LYS A 203 -26.78 5.39 1.34
C LYS A 203 -25.27 5.43 1.47
N SER A 204 -24.59 4.41 1.01
CA SER A 204 -23.13 4.33 0.96
C SER A 204 -22.57 4.87 -0.36
N ALA A 205 -21.25 4.93 -0.47
CA ALA A 205 -20.56 5.43 -1.68
C ALA A 205 -20.92 4.65 -2.95
N ILE A 206 -21.17 3.34 -2.84
CA ILE A 206 -21.53 2.49 -3.99
C ILE A 206 -22.92 2.83 -4.57
N ASP A 207 -23.77 3.51 -3.80
CA ASP A 207 -25.12 3.93 -4.23
C ASP A 207 -25.10 5.21 -5.08
N ASN A 208 -23.94 5.77 -5.38
CA ASN A 208 -23.76 6.97 -6.19
C ASN A 208 -24.59 8.16 -5.67
N VAL A 209 -24.36 8.53 -4.40
CA VAL A 209 -25.16 9.54 -3.70
C VAL A 209 -25.04 10.90 -4.37
N ARG A 210 -26.16 11.46 -4.80
CA ARG A 210 -26.27 12.79 -5.43
C ARG A 210 -27.14 13.69 -4.59
N ILE A 211 -26.66 14.87 -4.26
CA ILE A 211 -27.33 15.85 -3.41
C ILE A 211 -27.43 17.17 -4.17
N LYS A 212 -28.61 17.81 -4.12
CA LYS A 212 -28.80 19.14 -4.70
C LYS A 212 -28.06 20.17 -3.86
N ALA A 213 -27.45 21.15 -4.52
CA ALA A 213 -26.83 22.28 -3.83
C ALA A 213 -27.83 22.98 -2.90
N GLY A 214 -27.43 23.28 -1.67
CA GLY A 214 -28.27 23.86 -0.63
C GLY A 214 -29.22 22.90 0.09
N ALA A 215 -29.25 21.63 -0.27
CA ALA A 215 -30.01 20.64 0.48
C ALA A 215 -29.23 20.20 1.75
N SER A 216 -29.97 19.91 2.82
CA SER A 216 -29.40 19.31 4.01
C SER A 216 -29.06 17.84 3.75
N LEU A 217 -27.98 17.40 4.34
CA LEU A 217 -27.57 15.99 4.33
C LEU A 217 -27.37 15.49 5.76
N LYS A 218 -27.52 14.18 5.95
CA LYS A 218 -27.19 13.49 7.20
C LYS A 218 -26.13 12.46 6.89
N ALA A 219 -24.94 12.64 7.44
CA ALA A 219 -23.87 11.64 7.41
C ALA A 219 -23.89 10.84 8.71
N GLU A 220 -23.67 9.53 8.61
CA GLU A 220 -23.70 8.61 9.75
C GLU A 220 -22.55 7.63 9.64
N VAL A 221 -21.89 7.38 10.76
CA VAL A 221 -20.90 6.32 10.95
C VAL A 221 -21.15 5.68 12.31
N ALA A 222 -20.95 4.38 12.41
CA ALA A 222 -20.91 3.68 13.69
C ALA A 222 -19.46 3.29 14.00
N ALA A 223 -19.06 3.53 15.23
CA ALA A 223 -17.76 3.11 15.73
C ALA A 223 -17.90 2.64 17.18
N ILE A 224 -17.02 1.74 17.59
CA ILE A 224 -16.88 1.29 18.97
C ILE A 224 -15.41 1.38 19.38
N ASP A 225 -15.19 1.64 20.63
CA ASP A 225 -13.91 1.48 21.28
C ASP A 225 -13.94 0.20 22.13
N LYS A 226 -12.93 -0.67 22.01
CA LYS A 226 -12.88 -1.97 22.70
C LYS A 226 -12.61 -1.82 24.19
N GLU A 227 -11.89 -0.79 24.54
CA GLU A 227 -11.52 -0.42 25.91
C GLU A 227 -12.62 0.41 26.58
N ASN A 228 -13.67 0.79 25.83
CA ASN A 228 -14.80 1.63 26.22
C ASN A 228 -14.43 3.09 26.50
N ASP A 229 -13.45 3.60 25.82
CA ASP A 229 -13.10 5.00 25.87
C ASP A 229 -14.13 5.89 25.16
N SER A 230 -14.16 7.15 25.55
CA SER A 230 -15.07 8.13 24.93
C SER A 230 -14.59 8.49 23.53
N LEU A 231 -15.45 8.32 22.53
CA LEU A 231 -15.16 8.66 21.14
C LEU A 231 -15.51 10.11 20.83
N THR A 232 -14.63 10.76 20.06
CA THR A 232 -14.87 12.05 19.42
C THR A 232 -14.93 11.85 17.92
N TYR A 233 -15.86 12.53 17.24
CA TYR A 233 -16.05 12.45 15.81
C TYR A 233 -15.74 13.79 15.15
N VAL A 234 -14.79 13.79 14.22
CA VAL A 234 -14.46 14.94 13.38
C VAL A 234 -14.91 14.65 11.95
N TRP A 235 -15.67 15.57 11.37
CA TRP A 235 -16.21 15.43 10.04
C TRP A 235 -15.58 16.47 9.11
N GLU A 236 -15.07 16.00 7.99
CA GLU A 236 -14.54 16.85 6.94
C GLU A 236 -15.24 16.55 5.61
N VAL A 237 -15.43 17.56 4.79
CA VAL A 237 -15.93 17.45 3.43
C VAL A 237 -14.86 18.01 2.51
N LEU A 238 -14.24 17.13 1.74
CA LEU A 238 -13.21 17.50 0.77
C LEU A 238 -13.77 17.37 -0.64
N LYS A 239 -13.23 18.14 -1.57
CA LYS A 239 -13.46 17.92 -3.00
C LYS A 239 -12.76 16.64 -3.45
N GLU A 240 -13.19 16.07 -4.55
CA GLU A 240 -12.41 15.02 -5.22
C GLU A 240 -11.04 15.57 -5.66
N ALA A 241 -10.02 14.73 -5.55
CA ALA A 241 -8.70 15.04 -6.06
C ALA A 241 -8.76 15.25 -7.59
N THR A 242 -8.33 16.41 -8.04
CA THR A 242 -8.30 16.77 -9.47
C THR A 242 -6.90 16.70 -10.06
N VAL A 243 -5.88 16.83 -9.22
CA VAL A 243 -4.49 16.61 -9.59
C VAL A 243 -4.15 15.20 -9.13
N LEU A 244 -4.04 14.29 -10.07
CA LEU A 244 -3.82 12.88 -9.79
C LEU A 244 -2.34 12.56 -10.01
N GLY A 245 -1.64 12.26 -8.93
CA GLY A 245 -0.26 11.78 -8.97
C GLY A 245 -0.17 10.37 -9.55
N PHE A 246 0.98 10.04 -10.09
CA PHE A 246 1.30 8.70 -10.53
C PHE A 246 2.67 8.30 -9.99
N GLY A 247 2.74 7.14 -9.38
CA GLY A 247 3.96 6.66 -8.73
C GLY A 247 4.39 7.57 -7.61
N GLY A 248 5.40 8.05 -7.30
CA GLY A 248 5.80 8.94 -6.21
C GLY A 248 5.49 10.42 -6.42
N SER A 249 4.66 10.78 -7.40
CA SER A 249 4.30 12.18 -7.67
C SER A 249 3.51 12.80 -6.52
N TYR A 250 3.71 14.10 -6.31
CA TYR A 250 2.96 14.86 -5.32
C TYR A 250 1.51 15.08 -5.77
N GLU A 251 0.57 14.74 -4.90
CA GLU A 251 -0.84 15.15 -4.99
C GLU A 251 -1.11 16.20 -3.90
N PRO A 252 -1.62 17.38 -4.25
CA PRO A 252 -2.06 18.34 -3.23
C PRO A 252 -3.35 17.86 -2.58
N ARG A 253 -3.50 18.09 -1.28
CA ARG A 253 -4.79 17.85 -0.60
C ARG A 253 -5.85 18.78 -1.21
N PRO A 254 -7.03 18.24 -1.58
CA PRO A 254 -8.14 19.05 -2.07
C PRO A 254 -8.67 20.00 -0.97
N GLU A 255 -8.98 21.26 -1.34
CA GLU A 255 -9.59 22.26 -0.46
C GLU A 255 -11.11 22.33 -0.64
#